data_1d678f0da29bcc68a7b283e8b9506360
#
_entry.id   1d678f0da29bcc68a7b283e8b9506360
#
_cell.length_a   1.000
_cell.length_b   1.000
_cell.length_c   1.000
_cell.angle_alpha   90.00
_cell.angle_beta   90.00
_cell.angle_gamma   90.00
#
_symmetry.space_group_name_H-M   'P 1'
#
loop_
_entity.id
_entity.type
_entity.pdbx_description
1 polymer ?
#
loop_
_entity_poly.entity_id
_entity_poly.type
_entity_poly.pdbx_seq_one_letter_code
_entity_poly.pdbx_strand_id
1 'polypeptide(L)'
;MVRSACKVLTNVVGDNWEIIVVDDGSTDSTASLTLSMSKKEPRIRLASHKGNLGFGRAVRTGIERSTKEWIFYTDCDGQFDLEELELVWARRHEADIVSAFRRNRKDPGMRLGYSLLWTTLTLMLFIRGFKDVDSSFKLFRASIFRRIKPRSTCGVIDFEILTLARDMGYRVIQMPVSHYERRAGTVSFESVRNGFIAFVKFGPIYEMFQQLLAFRIRSWRGTGQ
;
A
#
# COMPACT_ATOMS: atom_id res chain seq x y z
N MET A 1 5.05 12.65 -9.55
CA MET A 1 4.78 11.20 -9.50
C MET A 1 3.81 10.73 -10.59
N VAL A 2 2.55 11.20 -10.69
CA VAL A 2 1.58 10.71 -11.69
C VAL A 2 2.11 10.74 -13.13
N ARG A 3 2.78 11.82 -13.55
CA ARG A 3 3.39 11.90 -14.90
C ARG A 3 4.45 10.83 -15.15
N SER A 4 5.26 10.52 -14.13
CA SER A 4 6.25 9.43 -14.23
C SER A 4 5.55 8.08 -14.32
N ALA A 5 4.48 7.88 -13.52
CA ALA A 5 3.67 6.66 -13.58
C ALA A 5 3.06 6.43 -14.98
N CYS A 6 2.55 7.48 -15.64
CA CYS A 6 2.04 7.36 -17.02
C CYS A 6 3.10 6.83 -17.98
N LYS A 7 4.32 7.38 -17.92
CA LYS A 7 5.43 6.94 -18.78
C LYS A 7 5.78 5.47 -18.55
N VAL A 8 5.96 5.11 -17.27
CA VAL A 8 6.32 3.73 -16.88
C VAL A 8 5.22 2.75 -17.31
N LEU A 9 3.95 3.08 -17.03
CA LEU A 9 2.83 2.21 -17.42
C LEU A 9 2.76 2.04 -18.94
N THR A 10 2.93 3.11 -19.71
CA THR A 10 2.93 3.02 -21.18
C THR A 10 4.07 2.12 -21.67
N ASN A 11 5.25 2.20 -21.08
CA ASN A 11 6.37 1.34 -21.43
C ASN A 11 6.13 -0.14 -21.08
N VAL A 12 5.51 -0.39 -19.90
CA VAL A 12 5.35 -1.76 -19.35
C VAL A 12 4.14 -2.49 -19.94
N VAL A 13 3.01 -1.79 -20.13
CA VAL A 13 1.73 -2.41 -20.53
C VAL A 13 1.09 -1.79 -21.78
N GLY A 14 1.81 -0.93 -22.51
CA GLY A 14 1.25 -0.19 -23.67
C GLY A 14 0.16 0.78 -23.20
N ASP A 15 -0.94 0.84 -23.95
CA ASP A 15 -2.05 1.76 -23.65
C ASP A 15 -3.11 1.18 -22.69
N ASN A 16 -2.95 -0.08 -22.26
CA ASN A 16 -3.95 -0.74 -21.42
C ASN A 16 -3.77 -0.49 -19.92
N TRP A 17 -3.75 0.76 -19.52
CA TRP A 17 -3.62 1.13 -18.10
C TRP A 17 -4.66 2.18 -17.67
N GLU A 18 -4.82 2.31 -16.39
CA GLU A 18 -5.51 3.41 -15.71
C GLU A 18 -4.75 3.78 -14.44
N ILE A 19 -4.87 5.02 -14.00
CA ILE A 19 -4.37 5.50 -12.72
C ILE A 19 -5.55 6.01 -11.90
N ILE A 20 -5.71 5.47 -10.70
CA ILE A 20 -6.68 5.95 -9.74
C ILE A 20 -5.92 6.65 -8.62
N VAL A 21 -5.99 7.95 -8.58
CA VAL A 21 -5.47 8.74 -7.47
C VAL A 21 -6.55 8.81 -6.41
N VAL A 22 -6.29 8.21 -5.26
CA VAL A 22 -7.20 8.32 -4.12
C VAL A 22 -6.74 9.45 -3.22
N ASP A 23 -7.57 10.46 -3.12
CA ASP A 23 -7.37 11.62 -2.26
C ASP A 23 -8.17 11.45 -0.96
N ASP A 24 -7.47 11.18 0.12
CA ASP A 24 -8.08 10.91 1.44
C ASP A 24 -8.30 12.23 2.24
N GLY A 25 -8.93 13.20 1.59
CA GLY A 25 -9.29 14.47 2.21
C GLY A 25 -8.11 15.43 2.35
N SER A 26 -7.25 15.51 1.33
CA SER A 26 -6.13 16.46 1.31
C SER A 26 -6.63 17.91 1.35
N THR A 27 -5.90 18.75 2.07
CA THR A 27 -6.17 20.19 2.17
C THR A 27 -5.32 21.03 1.20
N ASP A 28 -4.42 20.38 0.48
CA ASP A 28 -3.54 20.99 -0.52
C ASP A 28 -4.13 20.91 -1.94
N SER A 29 -3.32 21.23 -2.95
CA SER A 29 -3.73 21.20 -4.35
C SER A 29 -3.84 19.81 -4.99
N THR A 30 -3.72 18.72 -4.24
CA THR A 30 -3.70 17.34 -4.77
C THR A 30 -4.94 17.05 -5.64
N ALA A 31 -6.14 17.31 -5.12
CA ALA A 31 -7.38 17.04 -5.85
C ALA A 31 -7.48 17.88 -7.15
N SER A 32 -7.21 19.19 -7.07
CA SER A 32 -7.32 20.10 -8.22
C SER A 32 -6.29 19.79 -9.31
N LEU A 33 -5.06 19.46 -8.94
CA LEU A 33 -4.03 19.02 -9.88
C LEU A 33 -4.42 17.71 -10.57
N THR A 34 -4.92 16.73 -9.82
CA THR A 34 -5.37 15.46 -10.37
C THR A 34 -6.54 15.65 -11.34
N LEU A 35 -7.52 16.47 -11.00
CA LEU A 35 -8.62 16.83 -11.91
C LEU A 35 -8.14 17.49 -13.19
N SER A 36 -7.14 18.38 -13.08
CA SER A 36 -6.53 19.01 -14.27
C SER A 36 -5.82 17.99 -15.17
N MET A 37 -5.21 16.97 -14.57
CA MET A 37 -4.57 15.86 -15.31
C MET A 37 -5.61 14.95 -15.96
N SER A 38 -6.69 14.61 -15.26
CA SER A 38 -7.80 13.79 -15.78
C SER A 38 -8.47 14.38 -17.02
N LYS A 39 -8.56 15.71 -17.11
CA LYS A 39 -9.10 16.40 -18.30
C LYS A 39 -8.23 16.20 -19.54
N LYS A 40 -6.92 16.02 -19.37
CA LYS A 40 -5.95 15.82 -20.47
C LYS A 40 -5.73 14.35 -20.81
N GLU A 41 -5.88 13.50 -19.81
CA GLU A 41 -5.66 12.05 -19.90
C GLU A 41 -6.79 11.32 -19.16
N PRO A 42 -7.82 10.85 -19.88
CA PRO A 42 -9.02 10.23 -19.28
C PRO A 42 -8.73 8.94 -18.48
N ARG A 43 -7.57 8.31 -18.74
CA ARG A 43 -7.11 7.13 -17.97
C ARG A 43 -6.68 7.48 -16.55
N ILE A 44 -6.52 8.77 -16.23
CA ILE A 44 -6.26 9.24 -14.87
C ILE A 44 -7.60 9.61 -14.24
N ARG A 45 -7.94 8.99 -13.13
CA ARG A 45 -9.19 9.22 -12.41
C ARG A 45 -8.90 9.64 -10.97
N LEU A 46 -9.68 10.58 -10.47
CA LEU A 46 -9.65 10.98 -9.06
C LEU A 46 -10.77 10.28 -8.29
N ALA A 47 -10.44 9.74 -7.12
CA ALA A 47 -11.40 9.28 -6.13
C ALA A 47 -11.16 10.03 -4.82
N SER A 48 -11.98 11.03 -4.51
CA SER A 48 -11.84 11.84 -3.30
C SER A 48 -12.78 11.39 -2.20
N HIS A 49 -12.26 11.37 -0.98
CA HIS A 49 -13.04 11.27 0.24
C HIS A 49 -13.40 12.69 0.76
N LYS A 50 -14.54 12.81 1.43
CA LYS A 50 -14.97 14.11 2.03
C LYS A 50 -14.09 14.54 3.22
N GLY A 51 -13.23 13.66 3.71
CA GLY A 51 -12.29 13.88 4.82
C GLY A 51 -11.37 12.67 4.95
N ASN A 52 -10.42 12.72 5.86
CA ASN A 52 -9.49 11.63 6.09
C ASN A 52 -10.22 10.41 6.69
N LEU A 53 -10.30 9.33 5.93
CA LEU A 53 -10.89 8.05 6.32
C LEU A 53 -9.84 6.98 6.66
N GLY A 54 -8.58 7.32 6.51
CA GLY A 54 -7.42 6.50 6.80
C GLY A 54 -6.87 5.73 5.59
N PHE A 55 -5.58 5.45 5.68
CA PHE A 55 -4.79 4.81 4.64
C PHE A 55 -5.43 3.53 4.06
N GLY A 56 -5.87 2.63 4.94
CA GLY A 56 -6.50 1.38 4.51
C GLY A 56 -7.81 1.60 3.76
N ARG A 57 -8.57 2.65 4.10
CA ARG A 57 -9.78 3.01 3.35
C ARG A 57 -9.42 3.55 1.97
N ALA A 58 -8.35 4.35 1.87
CA ALA A 58 -7.85 4.84 0.59
C ALA A 58 -7.42 3.69 -0.33
N VAL A 59 -6.66 2.72 0.18
CA VAL A 59 -6.26 1.51 -0.56
C VAL A 59 -7.50 0.75 -1.06
N ARG A 60 -8.49 0.50 -0.20
CA ARG A 60 -9.74 -0.17 -0.60
C ARG A 60 -10.48 0.59 -1.69
N THR A 61 -10.59 1.90 -1.57
CA THR A 61 -11.25 2.73 -2.59
C THR A 61 -10.55 2.61 -3.94
N GLY A 62 -9.21 2.59 -3.96
CA GLY A 62 -8.44 2.34 -5.17
C GLY A 62 -8.74 0.97 -5.80
N ILE A 63 -8.75 -0.08 -4.99
CA ILE A 63 -9.10 -1.45 -5.41
C ILE A 63 -10.53 -1.51 -5.94
N GLU A 64 -11.51 -0.97 -5.21
CA GLU A 64 -12.92 -0.97 -5.58
C GLU A 64 -13.22 -0.21 -6.88
N ARG A 65 -12.42 0.80 -7.18
CA ARG A 65 -12.55 1.64 -8.38
C ARG A 65 -11.79 1.10 -9.58
N SER A 66 -10.87 0.15 -9.39
CA SER A 66 -10.07 -0.39 -10.49
C SER A 66 -10.90 -1.29 -11.41
N THR A 67 -10.58 -1.23 -12.72
CA THR A 67 -11.27 -1.99 -13.76
C THR A 67 -10.36 -2.96 -14.50
N LYS A 68 -9.06 -2.93 -14.24
CA LYS A 68 -8.07 -3.75 -14.93
C LYS A 68 -7.88 -5.11 -14.27
N GLU A 69 -7.34 -6.06 -15.02
CA GLU A 69 -7.05 -7.41 -14.54
C GLU A 69 -5.99 -7.42 -13.42
N TRP A 70 -5.05 -6.49 -13.47
CA TRP A 70 -3.99 -6.35 -12.49
C TRP A 70 -4.07 -4.97 -11.84
N ILE A 71 -3.85 -4.94 -10.54
CA ILE A 71 -3.83 -3.73 -9.72
C ILE A 71 -2.42 -3.56 -9.14
N PHE A 72 -1.72 -2.54 -9.59
CA PHE A 72 -0.49 -2.11 -8.96
C PHE A 72 -0.79 -0.99 -7.97
N TYR A 73 -0.33 -1.15 -6.75
CA TYR A 73 -0.54 -0.21 -5.67
C TYR A 73 0.80 0.30 -5.13
N THR A 74 0.90 1.62 -4.97
CA THR A 74 2.08 2.27 -4.39
C THR A 74 1.71 3.60 -3.73
N ASP A 75 2.53 4.03 -2.75
CA ASP A 75 2.44 5.35 -2.14
C ASP A 75 2.90 6.45 -3.12
N CYS A 76 2.39 7.68 -2.90
CA CYS A 76 2.71 8.83 -3.75
C CYS A 76 3.84 9.72 -3.17
N ASP A 77 4.65 9.23 -2.23
CA ASP A 77 5.68 10.00 -1.52
C ASP A 77 7.07 9.99 -2.18
N GLY A 78 7.21 9.24 -3.26
CA GLY A 78 8.45 9.15 -4.04
C GLY A 78 9.53 8.29 -3.39
N GLN A 79 9.18 7.45 -2.43
CA GLN A 79 10.13 6.53 -1.78
C GLN A 79 10.45 5.28 -2.62
N PHE A 80 9.64 4.97 -3.63
CA PHE A 80 9.88 3.85 -4.56
C PHE A 80 10.26 4.33 -5.95
N ASP A 81 11.09 3.54 -6.64
CA ASP A 81 11.37 3.71 -8.05
C ASP A 81 10.27 3.04 -8.88
N LEU A 82 9.49 3.86 -9.58
CA LEU A 82 8.41 3.33 -10.41
C LEU A 82 8.91 2.52 -11.61
N GLU A 83 10.14 2.70 -12.06
CA GLU A 83 10.70 1.93 -13.17
C GLU A 83 10.86 0.45 -12.80
N GLU A 84 11.04 0.15 -11.50
CA GLU A 84 11.06 -1.24 -11.01
C GLU A 84 9.70 -1.97 -11.13
N LEU A 85 8.63 -1.26 -11.54
CA LEU A 85 7.36 -1.91 -11.89
C LEU A 85 7.52 -2.91 -13.03
N GLU A 86 8.43 -2.68 -13.97
CA GLU A 86 8.73 -3.62 -15.05
C GLU A 86 9.16 -4.99 -14.50
N LEU A 87 10.01 -5.01 -13.49
CA LEU A 87 10.48 -6.23 -12.84
C LEU A 87 9.33 -6.99 -12.14
N VAL A 88 8.46 -6.24 -11.46
CA VAL A 88 7.28 -6.80 -10.78
C VAL A 88 6.29 -7.35 -11.79
N TRP A 89 6.06 -6.60 -12.87
CA TRP A 89 5.16 -6.98 -13.95
C TRP A 89 5.61 -8.24 -14.70
N ALA A 90 6.90 -8.38 -14.96
CA ALA A 90 7.47 -9.56 -15.61
C ALA A 90 7.13 -10.84 -14.84
N ARG A 91 7.01 -10.78 -13.51
CA ARG A 91 6.72 -11.93 -12.66
C ARG A 91 5.23 -12.18 -12.37
N ARG A 92 4.33 -11.41 -12.97
CA ARG A 92 2.87 -11.50 -12.70
C ARG A 92 2.25 -12.88 -12.97
N HIS A 93 2.84 -13.65 -13.89
CA HIS A 93 2.32 -14.99 -14.21
C HIS A 93 2.76 -16.07 -13.20
N GLU A 94 3.71 -15.75 -12.31
CA GLU A 94 4.22 -16.70 -11.33
C GLU A 94 3.36 -16.76 -10.07
N ALA A 95 2.51 -15.75 -9.81
CA ALA A 95 1.73 -15.65 -8.58
C ALA A 95 0.46 -14.80 -8.77
N ASP A 96 -0.43 -14.86 -7.78
CA ASP A 96 -1.60 -13.98 -7.71
C ASP A 96 -1.26 -12.62 -7.09
N ILE A 97 -0.19 -12.58 -6.30
CA ILE A 97 0.36 -11.36 -5.68
C ILE A 97 1.88 -11.35 -5.82
N VAL A 98 2.42 -10.25 -6.35
CA VAL A 98 3.85 -9.94 -6.28
C VAL A 98 4.03 -8.82 -5.26
N SER A 99 4.58 -9.15 -4.09
CA SER A 99 4.81 -8.21 -2.99
C SER A 99 6.29 -7.81 -2.95
N ALA A 100 6.60 -6.55 -3.18
CA ALA A 100 7.97 -6.11 -3.07
C ALA A 100 8.37 -5.87 -1.61
N PHE A 101 9.65 -6.11 -1.29
CA PHE A 101 10.25 -5.74 -0.02
C PHE A 101 11.37 -4.73 -0.23
N ARG A 102 11.48 -3.77 0.69
CA ARG A 102 12.43 -2.67 0.60
C ARG A 102 13.85 -3.15 0.82
N ARG A 103 14.71 -2.99 -0.19
CA ARG A 103 16.16 -3.19 -0.08
C ARG A 103 16.79 -1.89 0.46
N ASN A 104 17.71 -2.02 1.41
CA ASN A 104 18.45 -0.89 1.96
C ASN A 104 17.54 0.27 2.45
N ARG A 105 16.66 -0.05 3.40
CA ARG A 105 15.74 0.93 3.99
C ARG A 105 16.49 2.17 4.49
N LYS A 106 16.08 3.34 4.02
CA LYS A 106 16.62 4.66 4.38
C LYS A 106 15.79 5.35 5.46
N ASP A 107 15.12 4.59 6.32
CA ASP A 107 14.37 5.15 7.44
C ASP A 107 15.31 5.57 8.59
N PRO A 108 14.97 6.64 9.35
CA PRO A 108 15.69 6.99 10.57
C PRO A 108 15.75 5.82 11.55
N GLY A 109 16.87 5.66 12.29
CA GLY A 109 17.11 4.49 13.13
C GLY A 109 16.02 4.16 14.15
N MET A 110 15.39 5.18 14.77
CA MET A 110 14.28 4.99 15.70
C MET A 110 13.03 4.41 14.99
N ARG A 111 12.74 4.87 13.78
CA ARG A 111 11.66 4.35 12.94
C ARG A 111 11.93 2.91 12.50
N LEU A 112 13.18 2.59 12.22
CA LEU A 112 13.60 1.23 11.92
C LEU A 112 13.32 0.29 13.10
N GLY A 113 13.60 0.73 14.34
CA GLY A 113 13.31 -0.02 15.57
C GLY A 113 11.81 -0.31 15.77
N TYR A 114 10.95 0.70 15.63
CA TYR A 114 9.49 0.50 15.72
C TYR A 114 8.96 -0.39 14.61
N SER A 115 9.43 -0.20 13.38
CA SER A 115 9.04 -1.04 12.26
C SER A 115 9.48 -2.49 12.43
N LEU A 116 10.67 -2.72 12.97
CA LEU A 116 11.16 -4.06 13.25
C LEU A 116 10.33 -4.74 14.35
N LEU A 117 10.03 -4.01 15.44
CA LEU A 117 9.16 -4.52 16.51
C LEU A 117 7.76 -4.86 15.98
N TRP A 118 7.16 -3.96 15.19
CA TRP A 118 5.86 -4.16 14.57
C TRP A 118 5.87 -5.36 13.62
N THR A 119 6.87 -5.41 12.73
CA THR A 119 7.03 -6.53 11.78
C THR A 119 7.23 -7.85 12.53
N THR A 120 8.07 -7.88 13.57
CA THR A 120 8.31 -9.08 14.36
C THR A 120 7.04 -9.54 15.07
N LEU A 121 6.29 -8.63 15.68
CA LEU A 121 5.03 -8.93 16.35
C LEU A 121 3.98 -9.49 15.37
N THR A 122 3.83 -8.86 14.22
CA THR A 122 2.89 -9.30 13.18
C THR A 122 3.29 -10.64 12.57
N LEU A 123 4.58 -10.85 12.32
CA LEU A 123 5.10 -12.12 11.80
C LEU A 123 4.95 -13.27 12.81
N MET A 124 5.20 -13.01 14.08
CA MET A 124 5.02 -14.02 15.15
C MET A 124 3.56 -14.43 15.32
N LEU A 125 2.65 -13.46 15.26
CA LEU A 125 1.24 -13.70 15.56
C LEU A 125 0.44 -14.25 14.36
N PHE A 126 0.87 -13.98 13.10
CA PHE A 126 -0.01 -14.23 11.97
C PHE A 126 0.65 -14.80 10.71
N ILE A 127 1.82 -14.28 10.28
CA ILE A 127 2.39 -14.67 8.99
C ILE A 127 3.88 -14.95 9.12
N ARG A 128 4.29 -16.22 8.97
CA ARG A 128 5.70 -16.56 8.79
C ARG A 128 6.09 -16.42 7.32
N GLY A 129 7.31 -15.94 7.04
CA GLY A 129 7.91 -15.98 5.70
C GLY A 129 7.81 -14.69 4.87
N PHE A 130 7.20 -13.62 5.38
CA PHE A 130 7.25 -12.30 4.71
C PHE A 130 8.44 -11.47 5.21
N LYS A 131 9.16 -10.84 4.28
CA LYS A 131 10.31 -9.98 4.58
C LYS A 131 9.90 -8.56 4.95
N ASP A 132 8.86 -8.03 4.31
CA ASP A 132 8.36 -6.66 4.49
C ASP A 132 6.88 -6.60 4.13
N VAL A 133 6.04 -6.62 5.14
CA VAL A 133 4.59 -6.62 4.96
C VAL A 133 4.07 -5.24 4.60
N ASP A 134 4.72 -4.19 5.16
CA ASP A 134 4.26 -2.79 5.07
C ASP A 134 4.75 -2.07 3.80
N SER A 135 5.41 -2.78 2.88
CA SER A 135 5.83 -2.18 1.61
C SER A 135 4.62 -1.92 0.73
N SER A 136 4.41 -0.67 0.35
CA SER A 136 3.33 -0.24 -0.56
C SER A 136 3.69 -0.39 -2.04
N PHE A 137 4.51 -1.37 -2.40
CA PHE A 137 4.86 -1.67 -3.80
C PHE A 137 4.41 -3.11 -4.11
N LYS A 138 3.14 -3.24 -4.46
CA LYS A 138 2.49 -4.55 -4.63
C LYS A 138 1.68 -4.62 -5.91
N LEU A 139 1.75 -5.76 -6.59
CA LEU A 139 0.93 -6.10 -7.75
C LEU A 139 -0.03 -7.22 -7.39
N PHE A 140 -1.30 -7.01 -7.62
CA PHE A 140 -2.37 -7.97 -7.33
C PHE A 140 -3.11 -8.37 -8.59
N ARG A 141 -3.44 -9.64 -8.73
CA ARG A 141 -4.49 -10.05 -9.66
C ARG A 141 -5.84 -9.57 -9.11
N ALA A 142 -6.56 -8.71 -9.84
CA ALA A 142 -7.79 -8.09 -9.37
C ALA A 142 -8.86 -9.10 -8.92
N SER A 143 -8.89 -10.29 -9.54
CA SER A 143 -9.86 -11.35 -9.22
C SER A 143 -9.79 -11.84 -7.78
N ILE A 144 -8.65 -11.71 -7.07
CA ILE A 144 -8.54 -12.11 -5.66
C ILE A 144 -9.51 -11.33 -4.78
N PHE A 145 -9.77 -10.06 -5.12
CA PHE A 145 -10.65 -9.18 -4.35
C PHE A 145 -12.14 -9.51 -4.48
N ARG A 146 -12.51 -10.49 -5.32
CA ARG A 146 -13.86 -11.07 -5.29
C ARG A 146 -14.10 -11.83 -3.98
N ARG A 147 -13.07 -12.50 -3.47
CA ARG A 147 -13.10 -13.31 -2.23
C ARG A 147 -12.48 -12.59 -1.04
N ILE A 148 -11.33 -11.93 -1.24
CA ILE A 148 -10.66 -11.16 -0.21
C ILE A 148 -11.39 -9.83 -0.01
N LYS A 149 -11.87 -9.59 1.20
CA LYS A 149 -12.59 -8.36 1.59
C LYS A 149 -11.88 -7.72 2.80
N PRO A 150 -10.77 -7.01 2.59
CA PRO A 150 -10.07 -6.36 3.68
C PRO A 150 -10.94 -5.25 4.30
N ARG A 151 -10.85 -5.07 5.61
CA ARG A 151 -11.70 -4.14 6.38
C ARG A 151 -10.92 -3.06 7.11
N SER A 152 -9.63 -3.27 7.32
CA SER A 152 -8.79 -2.32 8.06
C SER A 152 -8.77 -0.94 7.41
N THR A 153 -8.74 0.11 8.22
CA THR A 153 -8.72 1.51 7.78
C THR A 153 -7.33 2.14 7.87
N CYS A 154 -6.39 1.48 8.56
CA CYS A 154 -5.00 1.92 8.73
C CYS A 154 -4.01 1.01 8.00
N GLY A 155 -2.71 1.14 8.28
CA GLY A 155 -1.63 0.33 7.68
C GLY A 155 -1.75 -1.19 7.88
N VAL A 156 -2.60 -1.65 8.78
CA VAL A 156 -2.92 -3.08 8.94
C VAL A 156 -3.50 -3.70 7.67
N ILE A 157 -3.99 -2.89 6.72
CA ILE A 157 -4.60 -3.40 5.49
C ILE A 157 -3.64 -4.23 4.63
N ASP A 158 -2.38 -3.83 4.55
CA ASP A 158 -1.35 -4.56 3.81
C ASP A 158 -1.17 -5.98 4.36
N PHE A 159 -1.10 -6.04 5.66
CA PHE A 159 -1.02 -7.28 6.42
C PHE A 159 -2.29 -8.13 6.26
N GLU A 160 -3.47 -7.52 6.37
CA GLU A 160 -4.77 -8.19 6.23
C GLU A 160 -4.91 -8.83 4.85
N ILE A 161 -4.56 -8.10 3.77
CA ILE A 161 -4.63 -8.61 2.40
C ILE A 161 -3.71 -9.83 2.22
N LEU A 162 -2.45 -9.73 2.65
CA LEU A 162 -1.48 -10.83 2.49
C LEU A 162 -1.86 -12.06 3.32
N THR A 163 -2.39 -11.86 4.53
CA THR A 163 -2.85 -12.96 5.39
C THR A 163 -4.05 -13.67 4.76
N LEU A 164 -5.08 -12.92 4.36
CA LEU A 164 -6.27 -13.48 3.72
C LEU A 164 -5.92 -14.20 2.42
N ALA A 165 -5.01 -13.64 1.62
CA ALA A 165 -4.55 -14.27 0.39
C ALA A 165 -3.92 -15.64 0.67
N ARG A 166 -2.98 -15.70 1.61
CA ARG A 166 -2.33 -16.95 1.99
C ARG A 166 -3.33 -17.97 2.53
N ASP A 167 -4.20 -17.56 3.45
CA ASP A 167 -5.17 -18.44 4.11
C ASP A 167 -6.20 -19.00 3.10
N MET A 168 -6.45 -18.28 2.01
CA MET A 168 -7.28 -18.73 0.88
C MET A 168 -6.51 -19.48 -0.21
N GLY A 169 -5.20 -19.75 -0.02
CA GLY A 169 -4.39 -20.54 -0.94
C GLY A 169 -3.88 -19.78 -2.17
N TYR A 170 -3.96 -18.44 -2.19
CA TYR A 170 -3.38 -17.65 -3.27
C TYR A 170 -1.85 -17.66 -3.19
N ARG A 171 -1.22 -17.74 -4.35
CA ARG A 171 0.23 -17.72 -4.46
C ARG A 171 0.77 -16.31 -4.33
N VAL A 172 1.69 -16.11 -3.36
CA VAL A 172 2.38 -14.85 -3.14
C VAL A 172 3.87 -15.04 -3.32
N ILE A 173 4.48 -14.22 -4.16
CA ILE A 173 5.94 -14.16 -4.30
C ILE A 173 6.46 -12.82 -3.80
N GLN A 174 7.72 -12.81 -3.38
CA GLN A 174 8.37 -11.61 -2.86
C GLN A 174 9.60 -11.28 -3.69
N MET A 175 9.84 -9.99 -3.95
CA MET A 175 11.04 -9.53 -4.62
C MET A 175 11.56 -8.23 -4.01
N PRO A 176 12.89 -7.99 -4.10
CA PRO A 176 13.47 -6.76 -3.59
C PRO A 176 13.20 -5.59 -4.55
N VAL A 177 12.96 -4.39 -3.97
CA VAL A 177 12.92 -3.11 -4.69
C VAL A 177 13.73 -2.06 -3.96
N SER A 178 14.18 -1.05 -4.70
CA SER A 178 14.90 0.09 -4.17
C SER A 178 13.98 0.96 -3.32
N HIS A 179 14.53 1.51 -2.23
CA HIS A 179 13.81 2.40 -1.33
C HIS A 179 14.64 3.65 -1.03
N TYR A 180 14.05 4.80 -1.25
CA TYR A 180 14.69 6.10 -1.14
C TYR A 180 14.12 6.91 0.03
N GLU A 181 14.80 7.99 0.35
CA GLU A 181 14.28 8.98 1.31
C GLU A 181 13.01 9.64 0.78
N ARG A 182 12.09 9.93 1.68
CA ARG A 182 10.82 10.60 1.35
C ARG A 182 11.09 11.99 0.78
N ARG A 183 10.51 12.28 -0.36
CA ARG A 183 10.63 13.58 -1.04
C ARG A 183 9.55 14.58 -0.65
N ALA A 184 8.38 14.11 -0.17
CA ALA A 184 7.24 14.96 0.19
C ALA A 184 6.35 14.27 1.24
N GLY A 185 5.58 15.09 1.95
CA GLY A 185 4.62 14.63 2.95
C GLY A 185 5.20 14.40 4.35
N THR A 186 4.31 14.30 5.35
CA THR A 186 4.63 14.00 6.74
C THR A 186 4.11 12.63 7.12
N VAL A 187 4.75 12.00 8.10
CA VAL A 187 4.31 10.68 8.61
C VAL A 187 3.17 10.89 9.60
N SER A 188 2.08 10.14 9.45
CA SER A 188 0.85 10.32 10.24
C SER A 188 1.03 10.12 11.75
N PHE A 189 1.99 9.28 12.16
CA PHE A 189 2.22 8.95 13.57
C PHE A 189 3.49 9.56 14.18
N GLU A 190 4.22 10.38 13.40
CA GLU A 190 5.42 11.06 13.86
C GLU A 190 5.25 12.58 13.82
N SER A 191 5.85 13.27 14.77
CA SER A 191 6.05 14.71 14.74
C SER A 191 7.52 14.99 14.56
N VAL A 192 7.89 15.60 13.45
CA VAL A 192 9.27 15.95 13.13
C VAL A 192 9.52 17.41 13.45
N ARG A 193 10.52 17.70 14.29
CA ARG A 193 10.99 19.05 14.59
C ARG A 193 12.50 19.12 14.34
N ASN A 194 12.92 20.09 13.52
CA ASN A 194 14.33 20.29 13.14
C ASN A 194 15.02 19.02 12.59
N GLY A 195 14.31 18.21 11.80
CA GLY A 195 14.85 16.98 11.22
C GLY A 195 14.94 15.78 12.16
N PHE A 196 14.56 15.92 13.43
CA PHE A 196 14.50 14.83 14.40
C PHE A 196 13.06 14.49 14.76
N ILE A 197 12.79 13.19 15.03
CA ILE A 197 11.49 12.74 15.55
C ILE A 197 11.35 13.32 16.98
N ALA A 198 10.44 14.28 17.13
CA ALA A 198 10.23 14.94 18.43
C ALA A 198 9.40 14.07 19.39
N PHE A 199 8.37 13.40 18.86
CA PHE A 199 7.58 12.42 19.60
C PHE A 199 6.75 11.55 18.65
N VAL A 200 6.32 10.39 19.15
CA VAL A 200 5.46 9.45 18.46
C VAL A 200 4.03 9.63 18.96
N LYS A 201 3.08 9.76 18.04
CA LYS A 201 1.66 9.83 18.38
C LYS A 201 1.15 8.42 18.75
N PHE A 202 0.74 8.21 19.97
CA PHE A 202 0.26 6.90 20.44
C PHE A 202 -1.10 6.50 19.84
N GLY A 203 -1.96 7.45 19.50
CA GLY A 203 -3.29 7.19 18.95
C GLY A 203 -3.30 6.28 17.71
N PRO A 204 -2.57 6.61 16.63
CA PRO A 204 -2.48 5.74 15.46
C PRO A 204 -1.89 4.36 15.75
N ILE A 205 -0.92 4.25 16.65
CA ILE A 205 -0.34 2.95 17.05
C ILE A 205 -1.39 2.11 17.78
N TYR A 206 -2.14 2.71 18.69
CA TYR A 206 -3.22 2.05 19.41
C TYR A 206 -4.32 1.59 18.46
N GLU A 207 -4.71 2.41 17.48
CA GLU A 207 -5.66 2.05 16.42
C GLU A 207 -5.17 0.85 15.61
N MET A 208 -3.91 0.84 15.19
CA MET A 208 -3.32 -0.29 14.49
C MET A 208 -3.39 -1.57 15.32
N PHE A 209 -3.10 -1.50 16.62
CA PHE A 209 -3.17 -2.65 17.51
C PHE A 209 -4.62 -3.16 17.67
N GLN A 210 -5.58 -2.26 17.87
CA GLN A 210 -7.00 -2.63 17.92
C GLN A 210 -7.48 -3.29 16.64
N GLN A 211 -7.11 -2.76 15.48
CA GLN A 211 -7.50 -3.33 14.19
C GLN A 211 -6.85 -4.68 13.94
N LEU A 212 -5.59 -4.87 14.36
CA LEU A 212 -4.91 -6.14 14.29
C LEU A 212 -5.60 -7.21 15.15
N LEU A 213 -5.97 -6.86 16.39
CA LEU A 213 -6.70 -7.76 17.29
C LEU A 213 -8.09 -8.09 16.73
N ALA A 214 -8.81 -7.10 16.24
CA ALA A 214 -10.11 -7.29 15.59
C ALA A 214 -10.00 -8.20 14.36
N PHE A 215 -8.94 -8.07 13.57
CA PHE A 215 -8.66 -8.96 12.45
C PHE A 215 -8.41 -10.40 12.94
N ARG A 216 -7.61 -10.59 14.00
CA ARG A 216 -7.34 -11.92 14.58
C ARG A 216 -8.62 -12.62 15.03
N ILE A 217 -9.49 -11.91 15.75
CA ILE A 217 -10.76 -12.45 16.21
C ILE A 217 -11.65 -12.86 15.02
N ARG A 218 -11.71 -12.05 13.97
CA ARG A 218 -12.46 -12.38 12.75
C ARG A 218 -11.90 -13.59 12.01
N SER A 219 -10.58 -13.68 11.88
CA SER A 219 -9.89 -14.81 11.26
C SER A 219 -10.21 -16.12 12.00
N TRP A 220 -10.20 -16.12 13.31
CA TRP A 220 -10.56 -17.31 14.12
C TRP A 220 -12.03 -17.75 13.94
N ARG A 221 -12.94 -16.78 13.83
CA ARG A 221 -14.38 -17.08 13.63
C ARG A 221 -14.70 -17.55 12.21
N GLY A 222 -13.89 -17.19 11.22
CA GLY A 222 -14.05 -17.58 9.82
C GLY A 222 -13.46 -18.96 9.48
N THR A 223 -12.59 -19.52 10.30
CA THR A 223 -12.01 -20.86 10.11
C THR A 223 -12.89 -22.00 10.66
N GLY A 224 -14.07 -21.66 11.20
CA GLY A 224 -15.06 -22.62 11.75
C GLY A 224 -16.28 -22.87 10.85
N GLN A 225 -16.22 -22.47 9.55
CA GLN A 225 -17.27 -22.83 8.56
C GLN A 225 -16.67 -23.47 7.33
#